data_6bf7ce1f92511ba1ec424d59808cc35d
#
_entry.id   6bf7ce1f92511ba1ec424d59808cc35d
#
_cell.length_a   1.000
_cell.length_b   1.000
_cell.length_c   1.000
_cell.angle_alpha   90.00
_cell.angle_beta   90.00
_cell.angle_gamma   90.00
#
_symmetry.space_group_name_H-M   'P 1'
#
loop_
_entity.id
_entity.type
_entity.pdbx_description
1 polymer ?
#
loop_
_entity_poly.entity_id
_entity_poly.type
_entity_poly.pdbx_seq_one_letter_code
_entity_poly.pdbx_strand_id
1 'polypeptide(L)'
;MKFLYLLLKKLNEPEELFNEKNYERRDRLLNTIFSLIKSYKGNLPDELKGILNLKKKKPKKKKIEDEFYTEASEDLISFRKDLIKFSLLKSKRRLKIQKEFNDECINIKNSDSEFEKNFPFYDYTLCQIGDERGVSMGVLSKDEKIYAVSGWSGICNLFDSKNLNPIIKLTGHEERLNSVSFSNNNNNDNYNLLTTSNDRKVILWNIYKEDNNQYKYNYNLFKGHEDRTKHAEFHPMNDNIFGSCSNDCTFRLWDINKNKSNAILIQEGHKYPVNYFNFHPDGSLVLTCDSGGFLLLWDLRLGKKIQSFIGHVNNIMKCKFDKNTYQCFSCGNDNMIKIWDIRKGKSLFTLTAHNDLITDFCFDKLHEESYYNKYLFSCSFDKTIKVWNCDNFSFVYKFDIFNNDKITSINVNKTCNKIYCTSLTKNIKVIELTKI
;
A
#
# COMPACT_ATOMS: atom_id res chain seq x y z
N MET A 1 11.89 -39.77 10.40
CA MET A 1 13.20 -40.45 10.44
C MET A 1 13.11 -41.89 10.94
N LYS A 2 12.83 -42.17 12.24
CA LYS A 2 12.75 -43.55 12.79
C LYS A 2 11.87 -44.53 11.98
N PHE A 3 10.78 -44.05 11.37
CA PHE A 3 9.88 -44.87 10.56
C PHE A 3 10.50 -45.28 9.19
N LEU A 4 11.30 -44.43 8.61
CA LEU A 4 11.99 -44.64 7.34
C LEU A 4 13.08 -45.71 7.50
N TYR A 5 13.81 -45.68 8.60
CA TYR A 5 14.81 -46.72 8.98
C TYR A 5 14.16 -48.08 9.19
N LEU A 6 13.02 -48.13 9.89
CA LEU A 6 12.28 -49.35 10.12
C LEU A 6 11.74 -50.01 8.83
N LEU A 7 11.37 -49.19 7.84
CA LEU A 7 10.91 -49.69 6.54
C LEU A 7 12.08 -50.25 5.71
N LEU A 8 13.21 -49.53 5.64
CA LEU A 8 14.40 -50.02 4.94
C LEU A 8 14.90 -51.35 5.54
N LYS A 9 14.95 -51.47 6.85
CA LYS A 9 15.35 -52.70 7.56
C LYS A 9 14.43 -53.88 7.24
N LYS A 10 13.10 -53.66 7.14
CA LYS A 10 12.14 -54.69 6.76
C LYS A 10 12.21 -55.09 5.30
N LEU A 11 12.74 -54.26 4.45
CA LEU A 11 12.97 -54.52 3.03
C LEU A 11 14.35 -55.13 2.77
N ASN A 12 15.14 -55.44 3.80
CA ASN A 12 16.52 -55.92 3.72
C ASN A 12 17.46 -54.97 2.96
N GLU A 13 17.11 -53.70 2.96
CA GLU A 13 17.97 -52.65 2.38
C GLU A 13 18.80 -51.98 3.47
N PRO A 14 20.04 -51.53 3.15
CA PRO A 14 20.89 -50.83 4.12
C PRO A 14 20.21 -49.57 4.63
N GLU A 15 20.30 -49.37 5.94
CA GLU A 15 19.64 -48.21 6.61
C GLU A 15 20.23 -46.89 6.13
N GLU A 16 21.54 -46.86 5.88
CA GLU A 16 22.23 -45.67 5.36
C GLU A 16 23.31 -46.10 4.34
N LEU A 17 23.41 -45.33 3.26
CA LEU A 17 24.53 -45.40 2.33
C LEU A 17 25.50 -44.27 2.59
N PHE A 18 26.79 -44.49 2.30
CA PHE A 18 27.80 -43.49 2.52
C PHE A 18 27.49 -42.22 1.71
N ASN A 19 27.47 -41.09 2.41
CA ASN A 19 27.16 -39.76 1.84
C ASN A 19 25.73 -39.53 1.35
N GLU A 20 24.78 -40.43 1.72
CA GLU A 20 23.37 -40.33 1.31
C GLU A 20 22.61 -39.28 2.14
N LYS A 21 22.00 -38.30 1.48
CA LYS A 21 21.13 -37.30 2.12
C LYS A 21 19.74 -37.87 2.40
N ASN A 22 19.02 -37.25 3.33
CA ASN A 22 17.68 -37.71 3.77
C ASN A 22 16.64 -37.81 2.66
N TYR A 23 16.70 -36.94 1.66
CA TYR A 23 15.78 -36.97 0.52
C TYR A 23 16.14 -38.12 -0.46
N GLU A 24 17.42 -38.38 -0.70
CA GLU A 24 17.90 -39.48 -1.55
C GLU A 24 17.52 -40.83 -0.95
N ARG A 25 17.61 -40.99 0.36
CA ARG A 25 17.16 -42.16 1.09
C ARG A 25 15.66 -42.40 0.92
N ARG A 26 14.86 -41.33 0.92
CA ARG A 26 13.42 -41.39 0.67
C ARG A 26 13.13 -41.86 -0.77
N ASP A 27 13.87 -41.32 -1.74
CA ASP A 27 13.71 -41.66 -3.15
C ASP A 27 14.15 -43.10 -3.43
N ARG A 28 15.23 -43.56 -2.79
CA ARG A 28 15.66 -44.98 -2.81
C ARG A 28 14.56 -45.90 -2.30
N LEU A 29 13.97 -45.58 -1.16
CA LEU A 29 12.86 -46.35 -0.59
C LEU A 29 11.63 -46.38 -1.51
N LEU A 30 11.29 -45.27 -2.13
CA LEU A 30 10.21 -45.21 -3.11
C LEU A 30 10.50 -46.08 -4.31
N ASN A 31 11.71 -46.03 -4.85
CA ASN A 31 12.13 -46.84 -6.00
C ASN A 31 12.11 -48.36 -5.68
N THR A 32 12.56 -48.77 -4.49
CA THR A 32 12.49 -50.16 -4.03
C THR A 32 11.04 -50.63 -3.87
N ILE A 33 10.16 -49.80 -3.31
CA ILE A 33 8.72 -50.11 -3.20
C ILE A 33 8.11 -50.25 -4.61
N PHE A 34 8.41 -49.32 -5.54
CA PHE A 34 7.90 -49.41 -6.90
C PHE A 34 8.40 -50.65 -7.64
N SER A 35 9.67 -51.02 -7.46
CA SER A 35 10.22 -52.25 -8.07
C SER A 35 9.53 -53.50 -7.53
N LEU A 36 9.26 -53.56 -6.22
CA LEU A 36 8.52 -54.64 -5.57
C LEU A 36 7.08 -54.74 -6.08
N ILE A 37 6.36 -53.60 -6.16
CA ILE A 37 5.01 -53.59 -6.71
C ILE A 37 4.97 -54.13 -8.15
N LYS A 38 5.97 -53.75 -8.96
CA LYS A 38 6.09 -54.19 -10.33
C LYS A 38 6.41 -55.68 -10.43
N SER A 39 7.29 -56.24 -9.58
CA SER A 39 7.67 -57.65 -9.54
C SER A 39 6.52 -58.60 -9.14
N TYR A 40 5.70 -58.14 -8.17
CA TYR A 40 4.56 -58.93 -7.65
C TYR A 40 3.26 -58.77 -8.49
N LYS A 41 3.29 -58.08 -9.63
CA LYS A 41 2.10 -57.85 -10.50
C LYS A 41 0.82 -57.44 -9.73
N GLY A 42 1.00 -56.66 -8.68
CA GLY A 42 -0.12 -56.14 -7.85
C GLY A 42 -0.54 -57.03 -6.69
N ASN A 43 -0.06 -58.28 -6.56
CA ASN A 43 -0.33 -59.14 -5.42
C ASN A 43 0.83 -59.12 -4.44
N LEU A 44 0.82 -58.12 -3.56
CA LEU A 44 1.84 -57.96 -2.49
C LEU A 44 1.60 -58.98 -1.37
N PRO A 45 2.65 -59.56 -0.76
CA PRO A 45 2.57 -60.34 0.45
C PRO A 45 1.84 -59.56 1.57
N ASP A 46 1.07 -60.32 2.41
CA ASP A 46 0.23 -59.70 3.44
C ASP A 46 1.04 -58.93 4.49
N GLU A 47 2.28 -59.31 4.71
CA GLU A 47 3.22 -58.59 5.57
C GLU A 47 3.54 -57.19 5.05
N LEU A 48 3.71 -57.03 3.73
CA LEU A 48 3.96 -55.76 3.09
C LEU A 48 2.67 -54.91 2.93
N LYS A 49 1.50 -55.58 2.79
CA LYS A 49 0.22 -54.90 2.82
C LYS A 49 -0.04 -54.21 4.15
N GLY A 50 0.37 -54.83 5.26
CA GLY A 50 0.30 -54.25 6.59
C GLY A 50 1.16 -52.96 6.75
N ILE A 51 2.29 -52.93 6.06
CA ILE A 51 3.21 -51.78 6.06
C ILE A 51 2.73 -50.66 5.13
N LEU A 52 2.23 -51.03 3.97
CA LEU A 52 1.67 -50.09 2.98
C LEU A 52 0.25 -49.63 3.30
N ASN A 53 -0.50 -50.40 4.11
CA ASN A 53 -1.71 -49.93 4.76
C ASN A 53 -1.34 -48.89 5.88
N LEU A 54 -0.62 -47.87 5.48
CA LEU A 54 -0.82 -46.59 6.08
C LEU A 54 -2.31 -46.34 5.99
N LYS A 55 -3.04 -46.63 7.09
CA LYS A 55 -4.38 -46.11 7.28
C LYS A 55 -4.33 -44.72 6.67
N LYS A 56 -5.04 -44.52 5.55
CA LYS A 56 -5.42 -43.18 5.16
C LYS A 56 -6.03 -42.62 6.45
N LYS A 57 -5.21 -41.92 7.26
CA LYS A 57 -5.76 -41.09 8.33
C LYS A 57 -6.71 -40.23 7.52
N LYS A 58 -7.99 -40.58 7.60
CA LYS A 58 -9.05 -39.70 7.14
C LYS A 58 -8.59 -38.34 7.62
N PRO A 59 -8.38 -37.35 6.77
CA PRO A 59 -7.96 -36.05 7.25
C PRO A 59 -8.90 -35.83 8.43
N LYS A 60 -8.35 -35.68 9.65
CA LYS A 60 -9.15 -35.27 10.79
C LYS A 60 -9.87 -34.08 10.22
N LYS A 61 -11.19 -34.21 9.97
CA LYS A 61 -12.02 -33.05 9.68
C LYS A 61 -11.60 -32.13 10.80
N LYS A 62 -10.80 -31.09 10.50
CA LYS A 62 -10.64 -29.97 11.40
C LYS A 62 -12.09 -29.72 11.78
N LYS A 63 -12.47 -29.91 13.05
CA LYS A 63 -13.71 -29.36 13.55
C LYS A 63 -13.66 -27.96 12.99
N ILE A 64 -14.52 -27.67 12.02
CA ILE A 64 -14.84 -26.32 11.66
C ILE A 64 -15.32 -25.83 13.01
N GLU A 65 -14.46 -25.12 13.72
CA GLU A 65 -14.90 -24.29 14.83
C GLU A 65 -15.97 -23.48 14.15
N ASP A 66 -17.21 -23.61 14.60
CA ASP A 66 -18.30 -22.80 14.06
C ASP A 66 -17.84 -21.38 14.22
N GLU A 67 -17.35 -20.80 13.10
CA GLU A 67 -16.95 -19.41 13.08
C GLU A 67 -18.26 -18.67 13.34
N PHE A 68 -18.42 -18.13 14.53
CA PHE A 68 -19.52 -17.25 14.87
C PHE A 68 -19.39 -16.03 13.96
N TYR A 69 -20.16 -16.02 12.88
CA TYR A 69 -20.31 -14.84 12.05
C TYR A 69 -21.26 -13.91 12.80
N THR A 70 -20.76 -12.77 13.24
CA THR A 70 -21.62 -11.65 13.63
C THR A 70 -22.43 -11.26 12.40
N GLU A 71 -23.74 -11.12 12.55
CA GLU A 71 -24.62 -10.66 11.48
C GLU A 71 -24.10 -9.30 10.97
N ALA A 72 -23.79 -9.22 9.68
CA ALA A 72 -23.32 -7.99 9.07
C ALA A 72 -24.52 -7.06 8.85
N SER A 73 -24.33 -5.77 9.07
CA SER A 73 -25.35 -4.77 8.74
C SER A 73 -25.74 -4.87 7.26
N GLU A 74 -26.99 -4.58 6.91
CA GLU A 74 -27.47 -4.59 5.52
C GLU A 74 -26.62 -3.69 4.62
N ASP A 75 -26.15 -2.60 5.17
CA ASP A 75 -25.24 -1.65 4.51
C ASP A 75 -23.91 -2.28 4.13
N LEU A 76 -23.32 -3.06 5.03
CA LEU A 76 -22.08 -3.77 4.77
C LEU A 76 -22.27 -4.86 3.71
N ILE A 77 -23.41 -5.54 3.73
CA ILE A 77 -23.74 -6.57 2.74
C ILE A 77 -23.92 -5.94 1.36
N SER A 78 -24.64 -4.82 1.25
CA SER A 78 -24.82 -4.10 -0.03
C SER A 78 -23.49 -3.60 -0.57
N PHE A 79 -22.67 -2.98 0.27
CA PHE A 79 -21.32 -2.53 -0.10
C PHE A 79 -20.46 -3.68 -0.61
N ARG A 80 -20.42 -4.82 0.07
CA ARG A 80 -19.63 -5.98 -0.36
C ARG A 80 -20.09 -6.55 -1.70
N LYS A 81 -21.40 -6.58 -1.97
CA LYS A 81 -21.95 -7.01 -3.27
C LYS A 81 -21.49 -6.11 -4.42
N ASP A 82 -21.53 -4.81 -4.23
CA ASP A 82 -21.09 -3.84 -5.25
C ASP A 82 -19.57 -3.86 -5.42
N LEU A 83 -18.83 -4.03 -4.33
CA LEU A 83 -17.38 -4.20 -4.34
C LEU A 83 -16.95 -5.44 -5.14
N ILE A 84 -17.64 -6.57 -4.98
CA ILE A 84 -17.35 -7.79 -5.74
C ILE A 84 -17.53 -7.54 -7.23
N LYS A 85 -18.65 -6.93 -7.65
CA LYS A 85 -18.90 -6.61 -9.07
C LYS A 85 -17.80 -5.72 -9.64
N PHE A 86 -17.47 -4.63 -8.94
CA PHE A 86 -16.45 -3.68 -9.35
C PHE A 86 -15.06 -4.33 -9.47
N SER A 87 -14.63 -5.02 -8.42
CA SER A 87 -13.30 -5.62 -8.36
C SER A 87 -13.07 -6.69 -9.43
N LEU A 88 -14.09 -7.51 -9.74
CA LEU A 88 -14.00 -8.51 -10.79
C LEU A 88 -13.85 -7.88 -12.18
N LEU A 89 -14.61 -6.83 -12.49
CA LEU A 89 -14.50 -6.13 -13.75
C LEU A 89 -13.15 -5.44 -13.92
N LYS A 90 -12.68 -4.77 -12.88
CA LYS A 90 -11.42 -4.03 -12.90
C LYS A 90 -10.21 -4.96 -12.98
N SER A 91 -10.21 -6.05 -12.21
CA SER A 91 -9.15 -7.06 -12.28
C SER A 91 -9.07 -7.75 -13.63
N LYS A 92 -10.23 -8.04 -14.26
CA LYS A 92 -10.28 -8.61 -15.61
C LYS A 92 -9.65 -7.68 -16.65
N ARG A 93 -9.99 -6.38 -16.59
CA ARG A 93 -9.39 -5.36 -17.48
C ARG A 93 -7.88 -5.28 -17.26
N ARG A 94 -7.44 -5.19 -16.01
CA ARG A 94 -6.03 -5.13 -15.65
C ARG A 94 -5.24 -6.33 -16.19
N LEU A 95 -5.73 -7.54 -15.97
CA LEU A 95 -5.07 -8.76 -16.45
C LEU A 95 -4.99 -8.82 -17.99
N LYS A 96 -5.98 -8.29 -18.69
CA LYS A 96 -5.94 -8.19 -20.16
C LYS A 96 -4.82 -7.23 -20.59
N ILE A 97 -4.79 -6.02 -20.06
CA ILE A 97 -3.76 -5.01 -20.38
C ILE A 97 -2.36 -5.51 -20.00
N GLN A 98 -2.21 -6.16 -18.84
CA GLN A 98 -0.91 -6.72 -18.44
C GLN A 98 -0.38 -7.79 -19.39
N LYS A 99 -1.27 -8.59 -20.02
CA LYS A 99 -0.86 -9.56 -21.04
C LYS A 99 -0.40 -8.85 -22.32
N GLU A 100 -1.17 -7.87 -22.78
CA GLU A 100 -0.84 -7.08 -23.97
C GLU A 100 0.47 -6.30 -23.77
N PHE A 101 0.70 -5.77 -22.58
CA PHE A 101 1.89 -4.98 -22.25
C PHE A 101 3.18 -5.82 -22.15
N ASN A 102 3.09 -7.07 -21.73
CA ASN A 102 4.26 -7.96 -21.69
C ASN A 102 4.88 -8.19 -23.07
N ASP A 103 4.09 -8.06 -24.14
CA ASP A 103 4.54 -8.20 -25.52
C ASP A 103 5.20 -6.90 -26.05
N GLU A 104 4.87 -5.74 -25.47
CA GLU A 104 5.37 -4.41 -25.88
C GLU A 104 6.56 -3.91 -25.05
N CYS A 105 6.84 -4.50 -23.89
CA CYS A 105 7.85 -4.03 -22.92
C CYS A 105 9.30 -3.88 -23.47
N ILE A 106 9.60 -4.47 -24.61
CA ILE A 106 10.96 -4.42 -25.21
C ILE A 106 11.25 -3.03 -25.80
N ASN A 107 10.23 -2.33 -26.31
CA ASN A 107 10.41 -1.05 -27.00
C ASN A 107 10.44 0.15 -26.03
N ILE A 108 9.84 0.04 -24.84
CA ILE A 108 9.73 1.13 -23.89
C ILE A 108 11.05 1.36 -23.13
N LYS A 109 11.88 0.32 -22.96
CA LYS A 109 13.15 0.42 -22.23
C LYS A 109 14.16 1.40 -22.85
N ASN A 110 14.04 1.73 -24.13
CA ASN A 110 14.97 2.61 -24.82
C ASN A 110 14.66 4.10 -24.64
N SER A 111 13.39 4.49 -24.46
CA SER A 111 13.00 5.89 -24.23
C SER A 111 13.33 6.38 -22.82
N ASP A 112 13.57 5.46 -21.93
CA ASP A 112 13.66 5.68 -20.51
C ASP A 112 15.04 6.16 -20.05
N SER A 113 16.09 5.80 -20.79
CA SER A 113 17.45 6.29 -20.52
C SER A 113 17.59 7.80 -20.80
N GLU A 114 16.70 8.37 -21.61
CA GLU A 114 16.68 9.82 -21.89
C GLU A 114 16.07 10.61 -20.74
N PHE A 115 15.05 10.08 -20.07
CA PHE A 115 14.44 10.73 -18.91
C PHE A 115 15.41 10.80 -17.73
N GLU A 116 16.21 9.77 -17.51
CA GLU A 116 17.22 9.75 -16.43
C GLU A 116 18.29 10.82 -16.61
N LYS A 117 18.59 11.21 -17.84
CA LYS A 117 19.54 12.29 -18.16
C LYS A 117 19.01 13.66 -17.76
N ASN A 118 17.69 13.81 -17.55
CA ASN A 118 17.08 15.09 -17.22
C ASN A 118 17.15 15.41 -15.72
N PHE A 119 17.39 14.43 -14.83
CA PHE A 119 17.41 14.67 -13.38
C PHE A 119 18.42 15.75 -12.92
N PRO A 120 19.62 15.88 -13.51
CA PRO A 120 20.54 16.94 -13.13
C PRO A 120 20.03 18.36 -13.45
N PHE A 121 19.05 18.50 -14.34
CA PHE A 121 18.50 19.79 -14.79
C PHE A 121 17.25 20.23 -13.99
N TYR A 122 16.89 19.52 -12.94
CA TYR A 122 15.85 19.96 -12.02
C TYR A 122 16.42 20.98 -11.06
N ASP A 123 15.78 22.14 -11.00
CA ASP A 123 16.18 23.21 -10.10
C ASP A 123 14.99 23.67 -9.24
N TYR A 124 15.33 24.33 -8.19
CA TYR A 124 14.38 24.92 -7.27
C TYR A 124 13.77 26.20 -7.85
N THR A 125 12.44 26.23 -8.00
CA THR A 125 11.75 27.32 -8.66
C THR A 125 10.87 28.15 -7.75
N LEU A 126 10.10 27.51 -6.89
CA LEU A 126 9.08 28.17 -6.07
C LEU A 126 9.17 27.79 -4.61
N CYS A 127 8.99 28.78 -3.72
CA CYS A 127 8.82 28.57 -2.29
C CYS A 127 7.68 29.42 -1.76
N GLN A 128 6.82 28.78 -0.97
CA GLN A 128 5.71 29.46 -0.30
C GLN A 128 5.56 28.93 1.12
N ILE A 129 5.06 29.78 2.01
CA ILE A 129 4.69 29.36 3.35
C ILE A 129 3.39 28.55 3.27
N GLY A 130 3.46 27.30 3.67
CA GLY A 130 2.31 26.38 3.64
C GLY A 130 1.38 26.53 4.83
N ASP A 131 1.93 26.82 6.01
CA ASP A 131 1.17 27.01 7.24
C ASP A 131 1.92 27.93 8.22
N GLU A 132 1.23 28.43 9.23
CA GLU A 132 1.83 29.23 10.32
C GLU A 132 2.69 28.36 11.26
N ARG A 133 2.40 27.06 11.32
CA ARG A 133 3.16 26.05 12.06
C ARG A 133 3.80 25.07 11.07
N GLY A 134 4.20 23.90 11.53
CA GLY A 134 4.75 22.87 10.66
C GLY A 134 3.72 22.30 9.69
N VAL A 135 4.16 21.83 8.55
CA VAL A 135 3.34 21.13 7.56
C VAL A 135 3.47 19.63 7.75
N SER A 136 2.35 18.91 7.80
CA SER A 136 2.34 17.45 7.94
C SER A 136 2.36 16.73 6.59
N MET A 137 1.47 17.12 5.67
CA MET A 137 1.33 16.47 4.38
C MET A 137 0.85 17.46 3.33
N GLY A 138 1.29 17.27 2.09
CA GLY A 138 0.73 17.95 0.93
C GLY A 138 0.28 16.93 -0.10
N VAL A 139 -0.77 17.24 -0.84
CA VAL A 139 -1.28 16.37 -1.93
C VAL A 139 -1.72 17.21 -3.11
N LEU A 140 -1.37 16.76 -4.30
CA LEU A 140 -1.77 17.37 -5.57
C LEU A 140 -3.12 16.81 -6.02
N SER A 141 -4.02 17.67 -6.50
CA SER A 141 -5.29 17.23 -7.11
C SER A 141 -5.02 16.39 -8.37
N LYS A 142 -5.97 15.53 -8.75
CA LYS A 142 -5.82 14.68 -9.94
C LYS A 142 -5.72 15.49 -11.25
N ASP A 143 -6.37 16.66 -11.28
CA ASP A 143 -6.34 17.60 -12.42
C ASP A 143 -5.08 18.49 -12.41
N GLU A 144 -4.23 18.35 -11.39
CA GLU A 144 -3.01 19.13 -11.19
C GLU A 144 -3.22 20.65 -11.10
N LYS A 145 -4.43 21.09 -10.80
CA LYS A 145 -4.75 22.52 -10.64
C LYS A 145 -4.51 23.01 -9.23
N ILE A 146 -4.84 22.21 -8.21
CA ILE A 146 -4.82 22.58 -6.81
C ILE A 146 -3.85 21.69 -6.01
N TYR A 147 -3.08 22.32 -5.16
CA TYR A 147 -2.23 21.67 -4.17
C TYR A 147 -2.76 21.93 -2.77
N ALA A 148 -3.15 20.88 -2.06
CA ALA A 148 -3.67 20.96 -0.70
C ALA A 148 -2.59 20.61 0.31
N VAL A 149 -2.52 21.37 1.38
CA VAL A 149 -1.51 21.25 2.42
C VAL A 149 -2.15 21.22 3.80
N SER A 150 -1.87 20.16 4.56
CA SER A 150 -2.33 20.02 5.94
C SER A 150 -1.31 20.59 6.91
N GLY A 151 -1.75 21.51 7.78
CA GLY A 151 -0.92 22.22 8.74
C GLY A 151 -1.12 21.79 10.19
N TRP A 152 -0.11 22.02 10.99
CA TRP A 152 -0.20 21.81 12.44
C TRP A 152 -1.04 22.89 13.15
N SER A 153 -1.42 23.93 12.45
CA SER A 153 -2.36 24.95 12.95
C SER A 153 -3.80 24.45 13.05
N GLY A 154 -4.12 23.27 12.45
CA GLY A 154 -5.49 22.78 12.29
C GLY A 154 -6.17 23.29 11.03
N ILE A 155 -5.45 24.01 10.17
CA ILE A 155 -5.94 24.61 8.94
C ILE A 155 -5.40 23.80 7.74
N CYS A 156 -6.26 23.52 6.78
CA CYS A 156 -5.84 23.02 5.48
C CYS A 156 -5.83 24.17 4.48
N ASN A 157 -4.67 24.46 3.92
CA ASN A 157 -4.47 25.52 2.95
C ASN A 157 -4.46 24.96 1.53
N LEU A 158 -5.21 25.60 0.62
CA LEU A 158 -5.22 25.25 -0.80
C LEU A 158 -4.45 26.30 -1.59
N PHE A 159 -3.59 25.81 -2.49
CA PHE A 159 -2.74 26.62 -3.34
C PHE A 159 -2.96 26.28 -4.81
N ASP A 160 -2.79 27.25 -5.68
CA ASP A 160 -2.64 27.00 -7.11
C ASP A 160 -1.34 26.22 -7.38
N SER A 161 -1.42 25.13 -8.10
CA SER A 161 -0.25 24.31 -8.39
C SER A 161 0.81 25.00 -9.26
N LYS A 162 0.40 25.98 -10.08
CA LYS A 162 1.32 26.65 -11.00
C LYS A 162 2.21 27.66 -10.28
N ASN A 163 1.61 28.53 -9.47
CA ASN A 163 2.29 29.68 -8.88
C ASN A 163 2.37 29.62 -7.35
N LEU A 164 1.80 28.59 -6.72
CA LEU A 164 1.63 28.45 -5.27
C LEU A 164 0.89 29.63 -4.62
N ASN A 165 0.05 30.34 -5.36
CA ASN A 165 -0.78 31.37 -4.78
C ASN A 165 -1.84 30.73 -3.86
N PRO A 166 -2.09 31.27 -2.66
CA PRO A 166 -3.11 30.75 -1.79
C PRO A 166 -4.51 31.00 -2.37
N ILE A 167 -5.34 29.95 -2.43
CA ILE A 167 -6.69 30.02 -2.96
C ILE A 167 -7.69 30.20 -1.82
N ILE A 168 -7.67 29.29 -0.83
CA ILE A 168 -8.59 29.29 0.30
C ILE A 168 -8.00 28.57 1.50
N LYS A 169 -8.42 28.97 2.70
CA LYS A 169 -8.10 28.31 3.96
C LYS A 169 -9.34 27.57 4.46
N LEU A 170 -9.20 26.28 4.71
CA LEU A 170 -10.26 25.44 5.24
C LEU A 170 -10.10 25.33 6.77
N THR A 171 -11.05 25.89 7.48
CA THR A 171 -11.04 25.94 8.96
C THR A 171 -12.19 25.10 9.51
N GLY A 172 -11.93 24.20 10.46
CA GLY A 172 -12.95 23.32 11.03
C GLY A 172 -12.40 22.29 12.02
N HIS A 173 -11.11 22.01 12.00
CA HIS A 173 -10.43 21.18 12.98
C HIS A 173 -9.93 22.02 14.15
N GLU A 174 -9.92 21.44 15.35
CA GLU A 174 -9.48 22.07 16.59
C GLU A 174 -8.01 21.82 16.90
N GLU A 175 -7.47 20.71 16.35
CA GLU A 175 -6.09 20.29 16.55
C GLU A 175 -5.36 20.12 15.22
N ARG A 176 -4.07 19.79 15.29
CA ARG A 176 -3.20 19.63 14.14
C ARG A 176 -3.72 18.57 13.16
N LEU A 177 -3.60 18.88 11.89
CA LEU A 177 -3.89 17.96 10.80
C LEU A 177 -2.76 16.95 10.62
N ASN A 178 -3.12 15.71 10.34
CA ASN A 178 -2.18 14.64 10.07
C ASN A 178 -2.07 14.33 8.57
N SER A 179 -3.19 14.26 7.87
CA SER A 179 -3.19 13.98 6.44
C SER A 179 -4.29 14.72 5.68
N VAL A 180 -4.11 14.74 4.37
CA VAL A 180 -5.05 15.27 3.39
C VAL A 180 -5.11 14.33 2.20
N SER A 181 -6.29 14.13 1.60
CA SER A 181 -6.45 13.35 0.37
C SER A 181 -7.57 13.87 -0.49
N PHE A 182 -7.34 13.94 -1.80
CA PHE A 182 -8.37 14.29 -2.79
C PHE A 182 -9.15 13.07 -3.25
N SER A 183 -10.38 13.31 -3.68
CA SER A 183 -11.21 12.35 -4.39
C SER A 183 -10.63 12.03 -5.78
N ASN A 184 -11.01 10.86 -6.29
CA ASN A 184 -10.60 10.42 -7.63
C ASN A 184 -11.42 11.05 -8.75
N ASN A 185 -12.67 11.47 -8.48
CA ASN A 185 -13.57 12.04 -9.45
C ASN A 185 -13.77 13.54 -9.17
N ASN A 186 -13.03 14.35 -9.88
CA ASN A 186 -13.23 15.80 -9.84
C ASN A 186 -14.15 16.18 -11.03
N ASN A 187 -15.35 16.64 -10.73
CA ASN A 187 -16.29 17.10 -11.76
C ASN A 187 -16.27 18.62 -11.81
N ASN A 188 -15.84 19.17 -12.96
CA ASN A 188 -15.98 20.58 -13.32
C ASN A 188 -15.72 21.57 -12.16
N ASP A 189 -14.45 21.65 -11.70
CA ASP A 189 -14.00 22.55 -10.64
C ASP A 189 -14.63 22.32 -9.24
N ASN A 190 -15.30 21.17 -9.04
CA ASN A 190 -15.73 20.71 -7.72
C ASN A 190 -14.76 19.67 -7.19
N TYR A 191 -14.25 19.90 -5.98
CA TYR A 191 -13.24 19.03 -5.35
C TYR A 191 -13.76 18.51 -4.02
N ASN A 192 -13.67 17.21 -3.83
CA ASN A 192 -13.89 16.57 -2.55
C ASN A 192 -12.53 16.28 -1.90
N LEU A 193 -12.36 16.72 -0.68
CA LEU A 193 -11.13 16.59 0.08
C LEU A 193 -11.42 15.98 1.45
N LEU A 194 -10.62 15.02 1.87
CA LEU A 194 -10.63 14.48 3.23
C LEU A 194 -9.46 15.04 4.02
N THR A 195 -9.70 15.40 5.26
CA THR A 195 -8.66 15.75 6.22
C THR A 195 -8.82 14.95 7.50
N THR A 196 -7.71 14.55 8.09
CA THR A 196 -7.66 13.87 9.38
C THR A 196 -6.88 14.68 10.38
N SER A 197 -7.30 14.64 11.64
CA SER A 197 -6.70 15.44 12.70
C SER A 197 -6.52 14.63 14.00
N ASN A 198 -5.73 15.18 14.87
CA ASN A 198 -5.59 14.67 16.24
C ASN A 198 -6.87 14.84 17.08
N ASP A 199 -7.83 15.66 16.66
CA ASP A 199 -9.14 15.86 17.29
C ASP A 199 -10.09 14.64 17.13
N ARG A 200 -9.59 13.49 16.61
CA ARG A 200 -10.31 12.22 16.39
C ARG A 200 -11.39 12.29 15.31
N LYS A 201 -11.47 13.41 14.60
CA LYS A 201 -12.47 13.66 13.57
C LYS A 201 -11.85 13.45 12.17
N VAL A 202 -12.69 13.07 11.23
CA VAL A 202 -12.39 13.15 9.80
C VAL A 202 -13.37 14.15 9.20
N ILE A 203 -12.88 15.11 8.44
CA ILE A 203 -13.71 16.09 7.76
C ILE A 203 -13.66 15.86 6.26
N LEU A 204 -14.83 15.78 5.65
CA LEU A 204 -15.00 15.83 4.22
C LEU A 204 -15.37 17.25 3.82
N TRP A 205 -14.55 17.85 2.99
CA TRP A 205 -14.74 19.17 2.41
C TRP A 205 -15.27 19.03 0.99
N ASN A 206 -16.35 19.71 0.68
CA ASN A 206 -16.86 19.89 -0.67
C ASN A 206 -16.52 21.30 -1.10
N ILE A 207 -15.58 21.44 -2.01
CA ILE A 207 -15.05 22.71 -2.48
C ILE A 207 -15.64 22.94 -3.87
N TYR A 208 -16.26 24.07 -4.09
CA TYR A 208 -16.87 24.45 -5.35
C TYR A 208 -16.53 25.89 -5.71
N LYS A 209 -16.52 26.15 -7.00
CA LYS A 209 -16.24 27.47 -7.55
C LYS A 209 -17.55 28.16 -7.89
N GLU A 210 -17.75 29.37 -7.39
CA GLU A 210 -18.87 30.23 -7.77
C GLU A 210 -18.60 31.00 -9.07
N ASP A 211 -19.67 31.60 -9.62
CA ASP A 211 -19.63 32.38 -10.86
C ASP A 211 -18.62 33.55 -10.82
N ASN A 212 -18.32 34.06 -9.61
CA ASN A 212 -17.33 35.10 -9.36
C ASN A 212 -15.87 34.61 -9.30
N ASN A 213 -15.58 33.40 -9.75
CA ASN A 213 -14.26 32.76 -9.63
C ASN A 213 -13.72 32.59 -8.20
N GLN A 214 -14.54 32.77 -7.17
CA GLN A 214 -14.19 32.54 -5.79
C GLN A 214 -14.53 31.11 -5.39
N TYR A 215 -13.64 30.45 -4.66
CA TYR A 215 -13.89 29.12 -4.11
C TYR A 215 -14.61 29.25 -2.77
N LYS A 216 -15.66 28.42 -2.60
CA LYS A 216 -16.37 28.21 -1.34
C LYS A 216 -16.32 26.75 -0.95
N TYR A 217 -16.59 26.48 0.33
CA TYR A 217 -16.62 25.11 0.83
C TYR A 217 -17.76 24.85 1.78
N ASN A 218 -18.25 23.62 1.75
CA ASN A 218 -19.09 23.03 2.77
C ASN A 218 -18.33 21.84 3.37
N TYR A 219 -18.65 21.47 4.60
CA TYR A 219 -17.98 20.34 5.23
C TYR A 219 -18.93 19.40 5.96
N ASN A 220 -18.56 18.13 5.99
CA ASN A 220 -19.22 17.08 6.71
C ASN A 220 -18.27 16.48 7.75
N LEU A 221 -18.72 16.37 8.99
CA LEU A 221 -17.94 15.82 10.10
C LEU A 221 -18.26 14.34 10.30
N PHE A 222 -17.23 13.51 10.38
CA PHE A 222 -17.31 12.10 10.72
C PHE A 222 -16.64 11.86 12.07
N LYS A 223 -17.42 11.40 13.04
CA LYS A 223 -16.98 11.13 14.41
C LYS A 223 -17.14 9.64 14.69
N GLY A 224 -16.21 9.07 15.45
CA GLY A 224 -16.32 7.68 15.86
C GLY A 224 -15.00 7.08 16.34
N HIS A 225 -13.86 7.50 15.78
CA HIS A 225 -12.57 7.09 16.29
C HIS A 225 -12.36 7.53 17.74
N GLU A 226 -11.75 6.66 18.53
CA GLU A 226 -11.52 6.89 19.96
C GLU A 226 -10.22 7.65 20.22
N ASP A 227 -9.28 7.60 19.27
CA ASP A 227 -8.01 8.31 19.34
C ASP A 227 -7.71 9.03 18.02
N ARG A 228 -6.57 9.69 17.95
CA ARG A 228 -6.09 10.53 16.85
C ARG A 228 -6.19 9.82 15.50
N THR A 229 -6.85 10.43 14.53
CA THR A 229 -6.90 9.91 13.17
C THR A 229 -5.62 10.26 12.42
N LYS A 230 -5.01 9.29 11.75
CA LYS A 230 -3.72 9.45 11.07
C LYS A 230 -3.87 9.68 9.58
N HIS A 231 -4.63 8.85 8.91
CA HIS A 231 -4.81 8.95 7.46
C HIS A 231 -6.23 8.58 7.05
N ALA A 232 -6.70 9.18 5.96
CA ALA A 232 -7.94 8.81 5.30
C ALA A 232 -7.77 8.88 3.79
N GLU A 233 -8.42 7.97 3.08
CA GLU A 233 -8.35 7.86 1.62
C GLU A 233 -9.71 7.47 1.05
N PHE A 234 -10.04 8.00 -0.15
CA PHE A 234 -11.24 7.62 -0.87
C PHE A 234 -11.10 6.23 -1.50
N HIS A 235 -12.21 5.51 -1.55
CA HIS A 235 -12.25 4.21 -2.18
C HIS A 235 -12.20 4.33 -3.71
N PRO A 236 -11.38 3.53 -4.42
CA PRO A 236 -11.22 3.63 -5.88
C PRO A 236 -12.47 3.27 -6.70
N MET A 237 -13.50 2.67 -6.07
CA MET A 237 -14.76 2.33 -6.73
C MET A 237 -15.69 3.55 -6.81
N ASN A 238 -15.84 4.25 -5.70
CA ASN A 238 -16.82 5.32 -5.57
C ASN A 238 -16.35 6.33 -4.51
N ASP A 239 -16.43 7.60 -4.83
CA ASP A 239 -16.07 8.70 -3.93
C ASP A 239 -17.03 8.85 -2.74
N ASN A 240 -18.15 8.13 -2.74
CA ASN A 240 -19.07 8.10 -1.61
C ASN A 240 -18.54 7.27 -0.42
N ILE A 241 -17.49 6.48 -0.64
CA ILE A 241 -16.92 5.63 0.39
C ILE A 241 -15.46 6.02 0.62
N PHE A 242 -15.08 6.12 1.86
CA PHE A 242 -13.70 6.35 2.25
C PHE A 242 -13.31 5.51 3.47
N GLY A 243 -12.03 5.29 3.62
CA GLY A 243 -11.45 4.63 4.77
C GLY A 243 -10.63 5.59 5.61
N SER A 244 -10.59 5.38 6.91
CA SER A 244 -9.72 6.09 7.84
C SER A 244 -9.02 5.16 8.79
N CYS A 245 -7.82 5.50 9.22
CA CYS A 245 -7.08 4.79 10.25
C CYS A 245 -6.70 5.70 11.41
N SER A 246 -6.53 5.11 12.59
CA SER A 246 -6.33 5.84 13.83
C SER A 246 -5.35 5.14 14.76
N ASN A 247 -4.94 5.89 15.76
CA ASN A 247 -4.14 5.39 16.88
C ASN A 247 -4.93 4.42 17.79
N ASP A 248 -6.26 4.35 17.67
CA ASP A 248 -7.11 3.35 18.36
C ASP A 248 -6.89 1.91 17.87
N CYS A 249 -5.86 1.66 17.05
CA CYS A 249 -5.51 0.37 16.47
C CYS A 249 -6.56 -0.17 15.48
N THR A 250 -7.51 0.66 15.03
CA THR A 250 -8.55 0.28 14.08
C THR A 250 -8.43 1.05 12.77
N PHE A 251 -8.98 0.47 11.71
CA PHE A 251 -9.38 1.24 10.54
C PHE A 251 -10.89 1.13 10.33
N ARG A 252 -11.49 2.16 9.78
CA ARG A 252 -12.93 2.27 9.59
C ARG A 252 -13.27 2.64 8.15
N LEU A 253 -14.41 2.12 7.67
CA LEU A 253 -15.00 2.52 6.39
C LEU A 253 -16.27 3.32 6.64
N TRP A 254 -16.44 4.38 5.87
CA TRP A 254 -17.52 5.34 6.01
C TRP A 254 -18.26 5.51 4.67
N ASP A 255 -19.57 5.75 4.75
CA ASP A 255 -20.39 6.17 3.62
C ASP A 255 -20.82 7.62 3.81
N ILE A 256 -20.54 8.45 2.83
CA ILE A 256 -20.84 9.88 2.86
C ILE A 256 -22.36 10.13 2.88
N ASN A 257 -23.14 9.28 2.23
CA ASN A 257 -24.58 9.43 2.07
C ASN A 257 -25.38 8.92 3.27
N LYS A 258 -24.74 8.17 4.18
CA LYS A 258 -25.37 7.58 5.34
C LYS A 258 -25.05 8.34 6.62
N ASN A 259 -25.44 7.79 7.75
CA ASN A 259 -25.23 8.40 9.06
C ASN A 259 -23.74 8.67 9.32
N LYS A 260 -23.40 9.94 9.48
CA LYS A 260 -22.02 10.46 9.68
C LYS A 260 -21.35 9.98 10.98
N SER A 261 -22.10 9.38 11.90
CA SER A 261 -21.62 8.87 13.19
C SER A 261 -21.29 7.38 13.19
N ASN A 262 -21.80 6.62 12.21
CA ASN A 262 -21.65 5.17 12.20
C ASN A 262 -20.79 4.73 11.00
N ALA A 263 -19.66 4.09 11.30
CA ALA A 263 -18.86 3.45 10.27
C ALA A 263 -19.59 2.21 9.72
N ILE A 264 -19.50 1.98 8.40
CA ILE A 264 -20.01 0.75 7.77
C ILE A 264 -19.26 -0.47 8.28
N LEU A 265 -17.96 -0.33 8.44
CA LEU A 265 -17.07 -1.37 8.91
C LEU A 265 -16.08 -0.79 9.92
N ILE A 266 -15.94 -1.45 11.06
CA ILE A 266 -14.87 -1.22 12.03
C ILE A 266 -14.02 -2.48 11.99
N GLN A 267 -12.76 -2.34 11.64
CA GLN A 267 -11.84 -3.47 11.56
C GLN A 267 -10.77 -3.36 12.62
N GLU A 268 -10.78 -4.33 13.50
CA GLU A 268 -9.79 -4.53 14.55
C GLU A 268 -8.76 -5.59 14.15
N GLY A 269 -7.61 -5.61 14.83
CA GLY A 269 -6.60 -6.65 14.67
C GLY A 269 -5.16 -6.18 14.61
N HIS A 270 -4.91 -4.87 14.63
CA HIS A 270 -3.62 -4.30 14.96
C HIS A 270 -3.42 -4.27 16.48
N LYS A 271 -2.20 -4.52 16.93
CA LYS A 271 -1.81 -4.38 18.34
C LYS A 271 -1.28 -2.99 18.65
N TYR A 272 -0.88 -2.25 17.63
CA TYR A 272 -0.25 -0.95 17.72
C TYR A 272 -1.01 0.08 16.89
N PRO A 273 -0.85 1.38 17.17
CA PRO A 273 -1.44 2.46 16.41
C PRO A 273 -1.23 2.32 14.90
N VAL A 274 -2.30 2.50 14.12
CA VAL A 274 -2.26 2.43 12.66
C VAL A 274 -1.89 3.79 12.10
N ASN A 275 -0.77 3.88 11.36
CA ASN A 275 -0.26 5.14 10.84
C ASN A 275 -0.75 5.46 9.43
N TYR A 276 -0.87 4.45 8.60
CA TYR A 276 -1.25 4.65 7.21
C TYR A 276 -2.15 3.54 6.71
N PHE A 277 -2.93 3.89 5.70
CA PHE A 277 -3.97 3.09 5.11
C PHE A 277 -3.98 3.33 3.60
N ASN A 278 -4.03 2.28 2.79
CA ASN A 278 -4.08 2.43 1.34
C ASN A 278 -4.97 1.35 0.71
N PHE A 279 -5.81 1.76 -0.22
CA PHE A 279 -6.62 0.84 -1.01
C PHE A 279 -5.84 0.24 -2.18
N HIS A 280 -6.11 -1.02 -2.44
CA HIS A 280 -5.66 -1.65 -3.68
C HIS A 280 -6.39 -1.04 -4.88
N PRO A 281 -5.74 -0.86 -6.04
CA PRO A 281 -6.37 -0.29 -7.23
C PRO A 281 -7.66 -1.00 -7.69
N ASP A 282 -7.77 -2.32 -7.47
CA ASP A 282 -9.00 -3.09 -7.74
C ASP A 282 -10.09 -2.89 -6.66
N GLY A 283 -9.81 -2.20 -5.57
CA GLY A 283 -10.72 -1.86 -4.49
C GLY A 283 -10.99 -2.98 -3.48
N SER A 284 -10.63 -4.23 -3.75
CA SER A 284 -10.98 -5.38 -2.89
C SER A 284 -10.09 -5.56 -1.66
N LEU A 285 -8.85 -5.09 -1.73
CA LEU A 285 -7.85 -5.26 -0.69
C LEU A 285 -7.48 -3.91 -0.06
N VAL A 286 -7.05 -3.99 1.19
CA VAL A 286 -6.53 -2.85 1.95
C VAL A 286 -5.18 -3.23 2.56
N LEU A 287 -4.27 -2.30 2.53
CA LEU A 287 -2.97 -2.37 3.17
C LEU A 287 -2.94 -1.38 4.32
N THR A 288 -2.59 -1.83 5.50
CA THR A 288 -2.45 -0.99 6.68
C THR A 288 -1.10 -1.20 7.33
N CYS A 289 -0.50 -0.15 7.83
CA CYS A 289 0.76 -0.25 8.56
C CYS A 289 0.65 0.37 9.94
N ASP A 290 1.38 -0.22 10.90
CA ASP A 290 1.34 0.21 12.28
C ASP A 290 2.68 0.71 12.82
N SER A 291 2.64 1.26 14.03
CA SER A 291 3.83 1.76 14.73
C SER A 291 4.71 0.63 15.28
N GLY A 292 4.25 -0.61 15.29
CA GLY A 292 5.02 -1.79 15.70
C GLY A 292 5.84 -2.41 14.57
N GLY A 293 5.83 -1.86 13.36
CA GLY A 293 6.56 -2.40 12.21
C GLY A 293 5.83 -3.52 11.46
N PHE A 294 4.53 -3.70 11.71
CA PHE A 294 3.72 -4.68 11.01
C PHE A 294 2.96 -4.03 9.85
N LEU A 295 2.97 -4.72 8.74
CA LEU A 295 2.18 -4.38 7.57
C LEU A 295 1.13 -5.48 7.39
N LEU A 296 -0.16 -5.13 7.40
CA LEU A 296 -1.26 -6.07 7.31
C LEU A 296 -2.05 -5.90 6.03
N LEU A 297 -2.37 -7.02 5.39
CA LEU A 297 -3.21 -7.09 4.20
C LEU A 297 -4.59 -7.64 4.58
N TRP A 298 -5.64 -6.93 4.18
CA TRP A 298 -7.04 -7.25 4.49
C TRP A 298 -7.85 -7.43 3.22
N ASP A 299 -8.80 -8.35 3.24
CA ASP A 299 -9.84 -8.46 2.21
C ASP A 299 -11.14 -7.84 2.71
N LEU A 300 -11.57 -6.77 2.08
CA LEU A 300 -12.81 -6.07 2.45
C LEU A 300 -14.06 -6.90 2.17
N ARG A 301 -13.99 -7.81 1.19
CA ARG A 301 -15.12 -8.69 0.84
C ARG A 301 -15.40 -9.70 1.95
N LEU A 302 -14.34 -10.21 2.57
CA LEU A 302 -14.42 -11.18 3.66
C LEU A 302 -14.37 -10.53 5.03
N GLY A 303 -13.83 -9.31 5.15
CA GLY A 303 -13.58 -8.64 6.42
C GLY A 303 -12.51 -9.35 7.27
N LYS A 304 -11.58 -10.07 6.62
CA LYS A 304 -10.55 -10.84 7.31
C LYS A 304 -9.15 -10.39 6.89
N LYS A 305 -8.22 -10.53 7.82
CA LYS A 305 -6.80 -10.39 7.54
C LYS A 305 -6.33 -11.59 6.71
N ILE A 306 -5.78 -11.31 5.53
CA ILE A 306 -5.21 -12.35 4.66
C ILE A 306 -3.79 -12.66 5.09
N GLN A 307 -2.98 -11.60 5.31
CA GLN A 307 -1.55 -11.75 5.48
C GLN A 307 -0.95 -10.67 6.36
N SER A 308 0.14 -11.02 7.03
CA SER A 308 0.98 -10.09 7.78
C SER A 308 2.40 -10.16 7.25
N PHE A 309 2.96 -9.00 6.93
CA PHE A 309 4.35 -8.85 6.52
C PHE A 309 5.16 -8.34 7.71
N ILE A 310 6.17 -9.11 8.07
CA ILE A 310 7.04 -8.83 9.22
C ILE A 310 8.45 -8.62 8.69
N GLY A 311 9.09 -7.54 9.11
CA GLY A 311 10.48 -7.29 8.69
C GLY A 311 10.98 -5.87 8.94
N HIS A 312 10.11 -4.86 9.10
CA HIS A 312 10.54 -3.57 9.64
C HIS A 312 10.84 -3.72 11.13
N VAL A 313 11.87 -3.05 11.59
CA VAL A 313 12.29 -3.08 13.01
C VAL A 313 11.53 -2.04 13.82
N ASN A 314 11.21 -0.92 13.17
CA ASN A 314 10.59 0.23 13.79
C ASN A 314 9.27 0.59 13.09
N ASN A 315 8.66 1.67 13.56
CA ASN A 315 7.46 2.29 13.06
C ASN A 315 7.46 2.45 11.53
N ILE A 316 6.40 1.96 10.86
CA ILE A 316 6.18 2.18 9.45
C ILE A 316 5.36 3.47 9.28
N MET A 317 5.87 4.41 8.48
CA MET A 317 5.24 5.70 8.26
C MET A 317 4.21 5.66 7.13
N LYS A 318 4.55 4.97 6.03
CA LYS A 318 3.70 4.90 4.85
C LYS A 318 3.79 3.56 4.15
N CYS A 319 2.69 3.15 3.55
CA CYS A 319 2.61 1.98 2.69
C CYS A 319 1.73 2.27 1.47
N LYS A 320 2.09 1.73 0.31
CA LYS A 320 1.30 1.84 -0.92
C LYS A 320 1.40 0.58 -1.75
N PHE A 321 0.32 0.27 -2.45
CA PHE A 321 0.35 -0.72 -3.52
C PHE A 321 1.04 -0.16 -4.76
N ASP A 322 1.76 -1.02 -5.45
CA ASP A 322 2.20 -0.74 -6.80
C ASP A 322 1.04 -0.88 -7.80
N LYS A 323 1.11 -0.17 -8.93
CA LYS A 323 0.13 -0.32 -10.02
C LYS A 323 0.08 -1.75 -10.57
N ASN A 324 1.20 -2.47 -10.54
CA ASN A 324 1.26 -3.90 -10.89
C ASN A 324 0.39 -4.80 -10.00
N THR A 325 -0.07 -4.28 -8.86
CA THR A 325 -0.95 -4.96 -7.89
C THR A 325 -0.39 -6.21 -7.22
N TYR A 326 0.77 -6.68 -7.62
CA TYR A 326 1.44 -7.84 -7.00
C TYR A 326 2.46 -7.44 -5.95
N GLN A 327 2.88 -6.19 -5.96
CA GLN A 327 3.88 -5.65 -5.06
C GLN A 327 3.26 -4.57 -4.19
N CYS A 328 3.80 -4.43 -2.99
CA CYS A 328 3.55 -3.29 -2.14
C CYS A 328 4.86 -2.80 -1.53
N PHE A 329 4.89 -1.51 -1.29
CA PHE A 329 6.05 -0.79 -0.75
C PHE A 329 5.71 -0.25 0.62
N SER A 330 6.67 -0.28 1.51
CA SER A 330 6.57 0.32 2.84
C SER A 330 7.84 1.06 3.21
N CYS A 331 7.71 2.18 3.87
CA CYS A 331 8.84 2.94 4.41
C CYS A 331 8.65 3.23 5.90
N GLY A 332 9.73 3.35 6.62
CA GLY A 332 9.66 3.51 8.06
C GLY A 332 10.82 4.26 8.71
N ASN A 333 10.77 4.27 10.04
CA ASN A 333 11.78 4.88 10.90
C ASN A 333 13.09 4.05 10.96
N ASP A 334 13.12 2.91 10.32
CA ASP A 334 14.34 2.09 10.17
C ASP A 334 15.22 2.51 8.99
N ASN A 335 14.91 3.67 8.37
CA ASN A 335 15.62 4.27 7.23
C ASN A 335 15.60 3.40 5.97
N MET A 336 14.70 2.42 5.93
CA MET A 336 14.60 1.45 4.85
C MET A 336 13.27 1.57 4.11
N ILE A 337 13.31 1.29 2.81
CA ILE A 337 12.13 1.00 2.01
C ILE A 337 12.13 -0.49 1.72
N LYS A 338 11.04 -1.16 2.08
CA LYS A 338 10.86 -2.59 1.80
C LYS A 338 9.82 -2.81 0.75
N ILE A 339 10.14 -3.74 -0.15
CA ILE A 339 9.30 -4.14 -1.25
C ILE A 339 8.84 -5.57 -0.99
N TRP A 340 7.53 -5.79 -1.05
CA TRP A 340 6.91 -7.06 -0.70
C TRP A 340 6.17 -7.65 -1.88
N ASP A 341 6.23 -8.96 -2.05
CA ASP A 341 5.36 -9.70 -2.98
C ASP A 341 4.14 -10.23 -2.21
N ILE A 342 2.96 -9.73 -2.58
CA ILE A 342 1.69 -10.10 -1.95
C ILE A 342 1.41 -11.59 -2.12
N ARG A 343 1.80 -12.19 -3.24
CA ARG A 343 1.55 -13.61 -3.55
C ARG A 343 2.44 -14.55 -2.76
N LYS A 344 3.69 -14.14 -2.52
CA LYS A 344 4.69 -14.94 -1.80
C LYS A 344 4.69 -14.67 -0.30
N GLY A 345 4.18 -13.51 0.12
CA GLY A 345 4.17 -13.09 1.50
C GLY A 345 5.55 -12.81 2.10
N LYS A 346 6.50 -12.47 1.26
CA LYS A 346 7.89 -12.22 1.65
C LYS A 346 8.38 -10.90 1.09
N SER A 347 9.37 -10.32 1.76
CA SER A 347 10.10 -9.18 1.22
C SER A 347 10.89 -9.62 -0.01
N LEU A 348 10.70 -8.92 -1.13
CA LEU A 348 11.49 -9.10 -2.35
C LEU A 348 12.84 -8.42 -2.21
N PHE A 349 12.81 -7.17 -1.77
CA PHE A 349 13.99 -6.33 -1.68
C PHE A 349 13.91 -5.38 -0.49
N THR A 350 15.06 -4.96 0.00
CA THR A 350 15.20 -3.95 1.06
C THR A 350 16.19 -2.90 0.61
N LEU A 351 15.69 -1.67 0.42
CA LEU A 351 16.51 -0.52 0.08
C LEU A 351 16.98 0.17 1.36
N THR A 352 18.28 0.29 1.56
CA THR A 352 18.86 1.21 2.55
C THR A 352 18.82 2.62 1.97
N ALA A 353 17.65 3.25 2.06
CA ALA A 353 17.37 4.41 1.25
C ALA A 353 18.00 5.70 1.80
N HIS A 354 17.89 5.95 3.09
CA HIS A 354 18.26 7.22 3.70
C HIS A 354 19.08 7.04 4.98
N ASN A 355 19.66 8.14 5.45
CA ASN A 355 20.44 8.16 6.69
C ASN A 355 19.59 8.44 7.93
N ASP A 356 18.37 8.97 7.73
CA ASP A 356 17.40 9.28 8.77
C ASP A 356 16.03 8.72 8.36
N LEU A 357 15.02 8.83 9.23
CA LEU A 357 13.69 8.29 9.02
C LEU A 357 13.06 8.77 7.69
N ILE A 358 12.41 7.85 7.01
CA ILE A 358 11.71 8.13 5.77
C ILE A 358 10.27 8.53 6.10
N THR A 359 9.90 9.72 5.67
CA THR A 359 8.56 10.28 5.97
C THR A 359 7.54 9.90 4.93
N ASP A 360 7.93 9.97 3.67
CA ASP A 360 7.02 9.76 2.56
C ASP A 360 7.72 9.17 1.34
N PHE A 361 6.92 8.56 0.48
CA PHE A 361 7.32 8.18 -0.86
C PHE A 361 6.14 8.28 -1.83
N CYS A 362 6.43 8.56 -3.09
CA CYS A 362 5.44 8.52 -4.15
C CYS A 362 6.00 7.83 -5.39
N PHE A 363 5.08 7.28 -6.19
CA PHE A 363 5.41 6.73 -7.49
C PHE A 363 5.27 7.81 -8.56
N ASP A 364 5.97 7.61 -9.67
CA ASP A 364 5.77 8.38 -10.88
C ASP A 364 4.35 8.19 -11.44
N LYS A 365 3.91 9.18 -12.23
CA LYS A 365 2.63 9.15 -12.91
C LYS A 365 2.78 9.19 -14.43
N LEU A 366 4.00 9.01 -14.95
CA LEU A 366 4.34 9.13 -16.36
C LEU A 366 3.47 8.25 -17.27
N HIS A 367 3.07 7.10 -16.75
CA HIS A 367 2.27 6.13 -17.49
C HIS A 367 0.97 5.84 -16.72
N GLU A 368 0.07 6.83 -16.63
CA GLU A 368 -1.21 6.65 -15.92
C GLU A 368 -2.06 5.50 -16.49
N GLU A 369 -1.99 5.29 -17.81
CA GLU A 369 -2.72 4.22 -18.50
C GLU A 369 -2.02 2.85 -18.40
N SER A 370 -0.71 2.83 -18.13
CA SER A 370 0.02 1.59 -17.93
C SER A 370 -0.09 1.14 -16.46
N TYR A 371 -0.18 -0.16 -16.26
CA TYR A 371 -0.14 -0.77 -14.92
C TYR A 371 1.29 -0.91 -14.39
N TYR A 372 2.12 0.13 -14.58
CA TYR A 372 3.55 0.08 -14.30
C TYR A 372 4.04 1.42 -13.74
N ASN A 373 4.76 1.38 -12.63
CA ASN A 373 5.49 2.50 -12.07
C ASN A 373 6.98 2.27 -12.30
N LYS A 374 7.64 3.24 -12.89
CA LYS A 374 9.06 3.12 -13.20
C LYS A 374 9.95 3.72 -12.14
N TYR A 375 9.56 4.86 -11.60
CA TYR A 375 10.36 5.58 -10.62
C TYR A 375 9.63 5.70 -9.29
N LEU A 376 10.40 5.52 -8.23
CA LEU A 376 10.01 5.77 -6.86
C LEU A 376 10.78 6.98 -6.34
N PHE A 377 10.06 7.96 -5.83
CA PHE A 377 10.61 9.14 -5.16
C PHE A 377 10.44 8.97 -3.67
N SER A 378 11.51 9.06 -2.90
CA SER A 378 11.48 8.97 -1.43
C SER A 378 12.02 10.26 -0.80
N CYS A 379 11.43 10.66 0.31
CA CYS A 379 11.89 11.81 1.08
C CYS A 379 12.09 11.44 2.55
N SER A 380 13.01 12.14 3.20
CA SER A 380 13.46 11.84 4.55
C SER A 380 13.75 13.10 5.37
N PHE A 381 13.87 12.90 6.68
CA PHE A 381 14.39 13.91 7.59
C PHE A 381 15.90 14.17 7.43
N ASP A 382 16.60 13.35 6.63
CA ASP A 382 17.98 13.64 6.19
C ASP A 382 18.06 14.81 5.19
N LYS A 383 16.93 15.50 4.91
CA LYS A 383 16.81 16.68 4.05
C LYS A 383 17.01 16.40 2.56
N THR A 384 17.00 15.14 2.17
CA THR A 384 17.23 14.72 0.80
C THR A 384 16.00 14.05 0.19
N ILE A 385 15.88 14.16 -1.12
CA ILE A 385 14.97 13.38 -1.93
C ILE A 385 15.80 12.46 -2.79
N LYS A 386 15.44 11.19 -2.83
CA LYS A 386 16.10 10.20 -3.67
C LYS A 386 15.14 9.57 -4.65
N VAL A 387 15.65 9.31 -5.85
CA VAL A 387 14.92 8.67 -6.94
C VAL A 387 15.49 7.27 -7.17
N TRP A 388 14.61 6.31 -7.29
CA TRP A 388 14.93 4.89 -7.45
C TRP A 388 14.21 4.36 -8.68
N ASN A 389 14.87 3.47 -9.40
CA ASN A 389 14.24 2.72 -10.47
C ASN A 389 13.49 1.52 -9.88
N CYS A 390 12.19 1.35 -10.21
CA CYS A 390 11.36 0.26 -9.68
C CYS A 390 11.64 -1.10 -10.32
N ASP A 391 12.33 -1.17 -11.48
CA ASP A 391 12.67 -2.43 -12.13
C ASP A 391 13.82 -3.14 -11.45
N ASN A 392 14.92 -2.40 -11.28
CA ASN A 392 16.17 -2.93 -10.78
C ASN A 392 16.42 -2.54 -9.33
N PHE A 393 15.54 -1.73 -8.75
CA PHE A 393 15.69 -1.13 -7.42
C PHE A 393 17.02 -0.40 -7.24
N SER A 394 17.56 0.14 -8.33
CA SER A 394 18.81 0.89 -8.33
C SER A 394 18.59 2.35 -8.00
N PHE A 395 19.56 2.96 -7.35
CA PHE A 395 19.60 4.39 -7.12
C PHE A 395 19.83 5.13 -8.45
N VAL A 396 19.01 6.17 -8.72
CA VAL A 396 19.10 6.99 -9.93
C VAL A 396 19.69 8.37 -9.62
N TYR A 397 19.03 9.12 -8.74
CA TYR A 397 19.44 10.50 -8.45
C TYR A 397 19.11 10.94 -7.03
N LYS A 398 19.82 11.98 -6.53
CA LYS A 398 19.63 12.60 -5.22
C LYS A 398 19.50 14.10 -5.37
N PHE A 399 18.46 14.66 -4.76
CA PHE A 399 18.26 16.10 -4.67
C PHE A 399 18.63 16.58 -3.25
N ASP A 400 19.59 17.49 -3.16
CA ASP A 400 20.09 18.08 -1.91
C ASP A 400 19.62 19.55 -1.76
N ILE A 401 18.38 19.84 -2.10
CA ILE A 401 17.84 21.22 -2.23
C ILE A 401 17.41 21.80 -0.88
N PHE A 402 17.23 20.96 0.12
CA PHE A 402 16.71 21.36 1.43
C PHE A 402 17.84 21.55 2.45
N ASN A 403 18.55 22.66 2.37
CA ASN A 403 19.77 22.89 3.18
C ASN A 403 19.59 22.69 4.70
N ASN A 404 18.39 22.99 5.28
CA ASN A 404 18.14 22.79 6.71
C ASN A 404 16.74 22.24 7.03
N ASP A 405 15.90 21.96 6.05
CA ASP A 405 14.50 21.65 6.25
C ASP A 405 14.23 20.13 6.21
N LYS A 406 13.65 19.58 7.24
CA LYS A 406 13.17 18.20 7.27
C LYS A 406 11.94 18.06 6.37
N ILE A 407 11.99 17.17 5.39
CA ILE A 407 10.94 16.98 4.41
C ILE A 407 9.85 16.07 5.02
N THR A 408 8.60 16.46 4.92
CA THR A 408 7.46 15.72 5.48
C THR A 408 6.68 14.94 4.43
N SER A 409 6.48 15.47 3.23
CA SER A 409 5.82 14.75 2.14
C SER A 409 6.35 15.14 0.77
N ILE A 410 6.09 14.26 -0.19
CA ILE A 410 6.49 14.43 -1.58
C ILE A 410 5.36 14.04 -2.53
N ASN A 411 5.16 14.85 -3.57
CA ASN A 411 4.23 14.56 -4.67
C ASN A 411 4.84 14.93 -6.00
N VAL A 412 4.51 14.17 -7.03
CA VAL A 412 5.00 14.38 -8.39
C VAL A 412 3.80 14.57 -9.31
N ASN A 413 3.93 15.49 -10.28
CA ASN A 413 2.91 15.69 -11.30
C ASN A 413 2.94 14.55 -12.36
N LYS A 414 1.93 14.52 -13.25
CA LYS A 414 1.77 13.46 -14.27
C LYS A 414 2.92 13.38 -15.25
N THR A 415 3.48 14.54 -15.60
CA THR A 415 4.62 14.63 -16.53
C THR A 415 5.97 14.45 -15.85
N CYS A 416 5.98 14.28 -14.52
CA CYS A 416 7.18 14.25 -13.67
C CYS A 416 8.09 15.48 -13.80
N ASN A 417 7.62 16.56 -14.42
CA ASN A 417 8.41 17.79 -14.58
C ASN A 417 8.45 18.66 -13.32
N LYS A 418 7.50 18.46 -12.40
CA LYS A 418 7.41 19.20 -11.13
C LYS A 418 7.31 18.24 -9.96
N ILE A 419 8.11 18.49 -8.94
CA ILE A 419 8.11 17.78 -7.67
C ILE A 419 7.73 18.76 -6.58
N TYR A 420 6.62 18.48 -5.90
CA TYR A 420 6.11 19.27 -4.79
C TYR A 420 6.54 18.64 -3.48
N CYS A 421 7.17 19.42 -2.63
CA CYS A 421 7.68 18.97 -1.36
C CYS A 421 7.21 19.88 -0.23
N THR A 422 6.84 19.28 0.88
CA THR A 422 6.52 20.03 2.10
C THR A 422 7.58 19.79 3.16
N SER A 423 7.81 20.79 3.99
CA SER A 423 8.79 20.69 5.06
C SER A 423 8.17 20.94 6.44
N LEU A 424 8.81 20.42 7.47
CA LEU A 424 8.44 20.65 8.86
C LEU A 424 8.59 22.13 9.24
N THR A 425 9.42 22.89 8.54
CA THR A 425 9.70 24.30 8.73
C THR A 425 8.69 25.23 8.04
N LYS A 426 7.47 24.79 7.83
CA LYS A 426 6.34 25.57 7.29
C LYS A 426 6.33 25.76 5.78
N ASN A 427 7.38 25.41 5.07
CA ASN A 427 7.56 25.75 3.67
C ASN A 427 7.06 24.64 2.74
N ILE A 428 6.49 25.08 1.62
CA ILE A 428 6.25 24.29 0.42
C ILE A 428 7.33 24.67 -0.56
N LYS A 429 7.99 23.70 -1.16
CA LYS A 429 8.99 23.91 -2.21
C LYS A 429 8.63 23.12 -3.45
N VAL A 430 8.80 23.74 -4.60
CA VAL A 430 8.60 23.11 -5.91
C VAL A 430 9.92 23.09 -6.65
N ILE A 431 10.23 21.94 -7.17
CA ILE A 431 11.39 21.66 -7.99
C ILE A 431 10.89 21.42 -9.40
N GLU A 432 11.38 22.14 -10.37
CA GLU A 432 10.95 22.03 -11.76
C GLU A 432 12.13 21.69 -12.67
N LEU A 433 11.83 20.98 -13.75
CA LEU A 433 12.79 20.74 -14.82
C LEU A 433 13.02 22.07 -15.56
N THR A 434 14.17 22.66 -15.34
CA THR A 434 14.61 23.83 -16.10
C THR A 434 15.08 23.35 -17.48
N LYS A 435 14.27 23.56 -18.51
CA LYS A 435 14.72 23.36 -19.88
C LYS A 435 15.82 24.39 -20.17
N ILE A 436 17.01 23.90 -20.44
CA ILE A 436 18.06 24.67 -21.07
C ILE A 436 17.69 24.93 -22.53
#